data_671b66746e19f345e7bec291fb8c1dfc
#
_entry.id   671b66746e19f345e7bec291fb8c1dfc
#
_cell.length_a   1.000
_cell.length_b   1.000
_cell.length_c   1.000
_cell.angle_alpha   90.00
_cell.angle_beta   90.00
_cell.angle_gamma   90.00
#
_symmetry.space_group_name_H-M   'P 1'
#
loop_
_entity.id
_entity.type
_entity.pdbx_description
1 polymer ?
#
loop_
_entity_poly.entity_id
_entity_poly.type
_entity_poly.pdbx_seq_one_letter_code
_entity_poly.pdbx_strand_id
1 'polypeptide(L)'
;MSTPAHSTAISDRHAAYRTTRLFLVSSLALATAGINASLRAATAADLQRVFLDPVDKVHSAEHIGNILGVPFLGFALTIAIGSPLLDIIGMGLLLPLSAILFSAGMLIMIFAGSLASGAAIYRVLWVGAVVAGVGWGLVETVINPLIATLYTDQKTARLNAVHAWWPGGLVMGGLLGVGMSTWGLGWQAKLGVVLLPAVAVVVLSAGLKFPPTERAAAGVSMNQMFRELGNPLFAVLFGSMFLTAASELAPGQWVDLALSRTVHMPGILLLVYVSALMFLMRHFAGPLVDKLSPIGVLWFSCLMASAGLVALSFAESPATGLLAATLWGTGVCYMWPTMLATASERFPRGGALLMGLMGTAGTLSIQFVLPLMGAIFDHKKVAVAGGPAAFQALPPGPALERVLGIAAQTSFRSVAILPAILLVVFGAIWLFDRSLGNYRSQKL
;
A
#
# COMPACT_ATOMS: atom_id res chain seq x y z
N MET A 1 8.70 32.19 17.76
CA MET A 1 7.92 32.27 19.03
C MET A 1 6.46 32.06 18.66
N SER A 2 5.88 30.90 18.94
CA SER A 2 4.45 30.65 18.80
C SER A 2 3.71 31.42 19.89
N THR A 3 2.71 32.20 19.50
CA THR A 3 1.87 32.97 20.43
C THR A 3 1.15 32.03 21.43
N PRO A 4 0.99 32.42 22.71
CA PRO A 4 0.36 31.56 23.74
C PRO A 4 -1.04 31.06 23.39
N ALA A 5 -1.82 31.81 22.62
CA ALA A 5 -3.17 31.44 22.17
C ALA A 5 -3.19 30.23 21.19
N HIS A 6 -2.15 30.02 20.40
CA HIS A 6 -2.07 28.91 19.47
C HIS A 6 -1.75 27.61 20.21
N SER A 7 -0.92 27.68 21.25
CA SER A 7 -0.55 26.53 22.11
C SER A 7 -1.74 26.01 22.94
N THR A 8 -2.58 26.90 23.47
CA THR A 8 -3.78 26.51 24.24
C THR A 8 -4.85 25.87 23.36
N ALA A 9 -5.10 26.39 22.16
CA ALA A 9 -6.09 25.83 21.22
C ALA A 9 -5.70 24.43 20.73
N ILE A 10 -4.41 24.15 20.56
CA ILE A 10 -3.91 22.80 20.20
C ILE A 10 -4.07 21.84 21.38
N SER A 11 -3.72 22.26 22.59
CA SER A 11 -3.89 21.49 23.83
C SER A 11 -5.34 21.09 24.06
N ASP A 12 -6.28 22.03 23.87
CA ASP A 12 -7.70 21.80 24.05
C ASP A 12 -8.29 20.82 23.02
N ARG A 13 -7.84 20.89 21.75
CA ARG A 13 -8.21 19.90 20.71
C ARG A 13 -7.68 18.51 21.03
N HIS A 14 -6.43 18.40 21.50
CA HIS A 14 -5.83 17.13 21.89
C HIS A 14 -6.57 16.46 23.05
N ALA A 15 -6.99 17.24 24.04
CA ALA A 15 -7.76 16.74 25.18
C ALA A 15 -9.19 16.31 24.78
N ALA A 16 -9.86 17.09 23.93
CA ALA A 16 -11.24 16.83 23.52
C ALA A 16 -11.43 15.53 22.74
N TYR A 17 -10.46 15.16 21.88
CA TYR A 17 -10.58 14.01 20.96
C TYR A 17 -9.69 12.82 21.32
N ARG A 18 -8.98 12.82 22.46
CA ARG A 18 -8.04 11.74 22.84
C ARG A 18 -7.11 11.35 21.67
N THR A 19 -6.45 12.34 21.09
CA THR A 19 -5.67 12.26 19.84
C THR A 19 -4.71 11.07 19.80
N THR A 20 -4.00 10.78 20.89
CA THR A 20 -3.08 9.63 20.99
C THR A 20 -3.82 8.30 20.79
N ARG A 21 -5.02 8.14 21.37
CA ARG A 21 -5.79 6.90 21.20
C ARG A 21 -6.30 6.74 19.77
N LEU A 22 -6.76 7.82 19.15
CA LEU A 22 -7.17 7.80 17.73
C LEU A 22 -5.99 7.45 16.83
N PHE A 23 -4.80 7.98 17.09
CA PHE A 23 -3.59 7.62 16.35
C PHE A 23 -3.23 6.13 16.53
N LEU A 24 -3.26 5.61 17.76
CA LEU A 24 -2.96 4.21 18.05
C LEU A 24 -3.96 3.25 17.39
N VAL A 25 -5.25 3.56 17.44
CA VAL A 25 -6.29 2.74 16.77
C VAL A 25 -6.11 2.76 15.26
N SER A 26 -5.79 3.91 14.67
CA SER A 26 -5.48 4.04 13.24
C SER A 26 -4.24 3.21 12.84
N SER A 27 -3.20 3.26 13.67
CA SER A 27 -1.98 2.45 13.50
C SER A 27 -2.28 0.95 13.57
N LEU A 28 -3.09 0.53 14.55
CA LEU A 28 -3.51 -0.86 14.70
C LEU A 28 -4.35 -1.35 13.51
N ALA A 29 -5.24 -0.49 13.00
CA ALA A 29 -6.05 -0.83 11.82
C ALA A 29 -5.19 -1.07 10.58
N LEU A 30 -4.17 -0.23 10.35
CA LEU A 30 -3.21 -0.44 9.26
C LEU A 30 -2.32 -1.67 9.48
N ALA A 31 -1.83 -1.88 10.71
CA ALA A 31 -1.07 -3.09 11.05
C ALA A 31 -1.90 -4.35 10.79
N THR A 32 -3.20 -4.34 11.15
CA THR A 32 -4.12 -5.44 10.90
C THR A 32 -4.22 -5.76 9.41
N ALA A 33 -4.33 -4.73 8.56
CA ALA A 33 -4.37 -4.90 7.12
C ALA A 33 -3.05 -5.48 6.57
N GLY A 34 -1.89 -5.03 7.07
CA GLY A 34 -0.58 -5.57 6.72
C GLY A 34 -0.40 -7.04 7.16
N ILE A 35 -0.76 -7.38 8.41
CA ILE A 35 -0.73 -8.75 8.93
C ILE A 35 -1.58 -9.67 8.05
N ASN A 36 -2.79 -9.23 7.70
CA ASN A 36 -3.67 -9.99 6.82
C ASN A 36 -3.06 -10.23 5.43
N ALA A 37 -2.47 -9.21 4.82
CA ALA A 37 -1.86 -9.35 3.50
C ALA A 37 -0.78 -10.43 3.49
N SER A 38 0.12 -10.44 4.50
CA SER A 38 1.15 -11.47 4.66
C SER A 38 0.57 -12.85 4.93
N LEU A 39 -0.41 -12.96 5.84
CA LEU A 39 -0.97 -14.28 6.20
C LEU A 39 -1.83 -14.86 5.08
N ARG A 40 -2.55 -14.05 4.30
CA ARG A 40 -3.23 -14.55 3.09
C ARG A 40 -2.23 -15.07 2.05
N ALA A 41 -1.14 -14.35 1.82
CA ALA A 41 -0.09 -14.84 0.94
C ALA A 41 0.51 -16.17 1.45
N ALA A 42 0.79 -16.27 2.75
CA ALA A 42 1.32 -17.49 3.37
C ALA A 42 0.34 -18.68 3.37
N THR A 43 -0.97 -18.44 3.18
CA THR A 43 -1.99 -19.50 3.12
C THR A 43 -2.46 -19.83 1.71
N ALA A 44 -1.99 -19.09 0.70
CA ALA A 44 -2.46 -19.23 -0.68
C ALA A 44 -2.29 -20.64 -1.25
N ALA A 45 -1.11 -21.25 -1.05
CA ALA A 45 -0.84 -22.59 -1.51
C ALA A 45 -1.72 -23.67 -0.81
N ASP A 46 -2.03 -23.46 0.46
CA ASP A 46 -2.92 -24.36 1.22
C ASP A 46 -4.35 -24.25 0.70
N LEU A 47 -4.87 -23.04 0.49
CA LEU A 47 -6.21 -22.81 -0.06
C LEU A 47 -6.33 -23.37 -1.48
N GLN A 48 -5.31 -23.18 -2.31
CA GLN A 48 -5.27 -23.74 -3.67
C GLN A 48 -5.35 -25.26 -3.61
N ARG A 49 -4.48 -25.90 -2.85
CA ARG A 49 -4.40 -27.38 -2.74
C ARG A 49 -5.66 -28.00 -2.17
N VAL A 50 -6.27 -27.37 -1.14
CA VAL A 50 -7.41 -27.92 -0.42
C VAL A 50 -8.72 -27.73 -1.20
N PHE A 51 -8.90 -26.57 -1.83
CA PHE A 51 -10.20 -26.18 -2.37
C PHE A 51 -10.25 -26.05 -3.90
N LEU A 52 -9.16 -25.65 -4.54
CA LEU A 52 -9.19 -25.33 -5.98
C LEU A 52 -8.66 -26.47 -6.84
N ASP A 53 -7.54 -27.07 -6.47
CA ASP A 53 -6.95 -28.20 -7.21
C ASP A 53 -7.89 -29.40 -7.35
N PRO A 54 -8.70 -29.78 -6.33
CA PRO A 54 -9.65 -30.89 -6.46
C PRO A 54 -10.80 -30.59 -7.44
N VAL A 55 -11.08 -29.32 -7.72
CA VAL A 55 -12.20 -28.88 -8.59
C VAL A 55 -11.72 -28.64 -10.01
N ASP A 56 -10.65 -27.88 -10.19
CA ASP A 56 -10.06 -27.55 -11.48
C ASP A 56 -8.56 -27.29 -11.32
N LYS A 57 -7.77 -28.34 -11.45
CA LYS A 57 -6.32 -28.26 -11.31
C LYS A 57 -5.65 -27.42 -12.41
N VAL A 58 -6.29 -27.28 -13.57
CA VAL A 58 -5.72 -26.54 -14.70
C VAL A 58 -5.74 -25.05 -14.46
N HIS A 59 -6.85 -24.52 -13.90
CA HIS A 59 -7.04 -23.07 -13.66
C HIS A 59 -6.89 -22.69 -12.19
N SER A 60 -6.53 -23.61 -11.29
CA SER A 60 -6.44 -23.35 -9.85
C SER A 60 -5.45 -22.25 -9.49
N ALA A 61 -4.34 -22.12 -10.24
CA ALA A 61 -3.36 -21.04 -10.04
C ALA A 61 -3.91 -19.66 -10.43
N GLU A 62 -4.71 -19.58 -11.49
CA GLU A 62 -5.42 -18.36 -11.87
C GLU A 62 -6.47 -18.00 -10.82
N HIS A 63 -7.23 -18.97 -10.35
CA HIS A 63 -8.26 -18.78 -9.33
C HIS A 63 -7.66 -18.25 -8.01
N ILE A 64 -6.56 -18.83 -7.53
CA ILE A 64 -5.91 -18.32 -6.29
C ILE A 64 -5.32 -16.94 -6.52
N GLY A 65 -4.74 -16.65 -7.67
CA GLY A 65 -4.27 -15.33 -8.05
C GLY A 65 -5.38 -14.29 -7.99
N ASN A 66 -6.56 -14.61 -8.53
CA ASN A 66 -7.74 -13.76 -8.46
C ASN A 66 -8.23 -13.52 -7.02
N ILE A 67 -8.23 -14.57 -6.17
CA ILE A 67 -8.61 -14.45 -4.75
C ILE A 67 -7.62 -13.54 -3.99
N LEU A 68 -6.34 -13.60 -4.31
CA LEU A 68 -5.33 -12.73 -3.70
C LEU A 68 -5.40 -11.28 -4.20
N GLY A 69 -5.79 -11.09 -5.46
CA GLY A 69 -5.87 -9.77 -6.10
C GLY A 69 -7.15 -9.01 -5.82
N VAL A 70 -8.29 -9.69 -5.68
CA VAL A 70 -9.61 -9.02 -5.59
C VAL A 70 -9.80 -8.09 -4.38
N PRO A 71 -9.12 -8.21 -3.23
CA PRO A 71 -9.21 -7.21 -2.18
C PRO A 71 -8.78 -5.81 -2.60
N PHE A 72 -7.86 -5.70 -3.56
CA PHE A 72 -7.49 -4.39 -4.11
C PHE A 72 -8.64 -3.72 -4.87
N LEU A 73 -9.51 -4.51 -5.53
CA LEU A 73 -10.73 -4.00 -6.14
C LEU A 73 -11.72 -3.52 -5.08
N GLY A 74 -11.97 -4.32 -4.04
CA GLY A 74 -12.79 -3.94 -2.89
C GLY A 74 -12.31 -2.66 -2.23
N PHE A 75 -10.99 -2.55 -2.02
CA PHE A 75 -10.33 -1.35 -1.51
C PHE A 75 -10.57 -0.14 -2.41
N ALA A 76 -10.26 -0.23 -3.71
CA ALA A 76 -10.37 0.88 -4.64
C ALA A 76 -11.80 1.43 -4.75
N LEU A 77 -12.79 0.53 -4.89
CA LEU A 77 -14.20 0.92 -4.95
C LEU A 77 -14.67 1.57 -3.65
N THR A 78 -14.27 1.02 -2.51
CA THR A 78 -14.68 1.55 -1.20
C THR A 78 -14.10 2.92 -0.93
N ILE A 79 -12.83 3.14 -1.23
CA ILE A 79 -12.20 4.44 -0.99
C ILE A 79 -12.74 5.50 -1.96
N ALA A 80 -12.98 5.13 -3.22
CA ALA A 80 -13.55 6.04 -4.22
C ALA A 80 -14.96 6.50 -3.83
N ILE A 81 -15.80 5.60 -3.31
CA ILE A 81 -17.20 5.90 -2.93
C ILE A 81 -17.26 6.45 -1.51
N GLY A 82 -16.50 5.89 -0.57
CA GLY A 82 -16.56 6.22 0.84
C GLY A 82 -15.97 7.59 1.17
N SER A 83 -14.89 7.99 0.47
CA SER A 83 -14.21 9.25 0.79
C SER A 83 -15.08 10.50 0.58
N PRO A 84 -15.82 10.67 -0.52
CA PRO A 84 -16.73 11.82 -0.64
C PRO A 84 -17.90 11.78 0.37
N LEU A 85 -18.29 10.59 0.84
CA LEU A 85 -19.38 10.40 1.79
C LEU A 85 -18.93 10.41 3.26
N LEU A 86 -17.64 10.53 3.52
CA LEU A 86 -17.08 10.42 4.86
C LEU A 86 -17.70 11.38 5.87
N ASP A 87 -17.90 12.64 5.48
CA ASP A 87 -18.48 13.65 6.36
C ASP A 87 -19.98 13.47 6.61
N ILE A 88 -20.68 12.71 5.73
CA ILE A 88 -22.10 12.39 5.88
C ILE A 88 -22.27 11.20 6.83
N ILE A 89 -21.45 10.13 6.63
CA ILE A 89 -21.57 8.88 7.38
C ILE A 89 -20.87 8.99 8.73
N GLY A 90 -19.70 9.64 8.76
CA GLY A 90 -18.89 9.87 9.95
C GLY A 90 -17.81 8.80 10.21
N MET A 91 -16.64 9.29 10.60
CA MET A 91 -15.46 8.44 10.88
C MET A 91 -15.72 7.44 12.03
N GLY A 92 -16.51 7.84 13.03
CA GLY A 92 -16.80 7.01 14.22
C GLY A 92 -17.62 5.77 13.94
N LEU A 93 -18.40 5.74 12.85
CA LEU A 93 -19.08 4.56 12.37
C LEU A 93 -18.19 3.74 11.42
N LEU A 94 -17.51 4.40 10.49
CA LEU A 94 -16.79 3.71 9.43
C LEU A 94 -15.55 2.96 9.93
N LEU A 95 -14.83 3.47 10.94
CA LEU A 95 -13.63 2.80 11.44
C LEU A 95 -13.93 1.46 12.14
N PRO A 96 -14.85 1.34 13.11
CA PRO A 96 -15.22 0.03 13.64
C PRO A 96 -15.89 -0.88 12.60
N LEU A 97 -16.72 -0.32 11.69
CA LEU A 97 -17.30 -1.08 10.58
C LEU A 97 -16.24 -1.71 9.68
N SER A 98 -15.12 -1.01 9.44
CA SER A 98 -13.99 -1.54 8.67
C SER A 98 -13.46 -2.84 9.27
N ALA A 99 -13.25 -2.87 10.59
CA ALA A 99 -12.75 -4.06 11.29
C ALA A 99 -13.78 -5.19 11.34
N ILE A 100 -15.07 -4.86 11.42
CA ILE A 100 -16.17 -5.86 11.36
C ILE A 100 -16.19 -6.51 9.97
N LEU A 101 -16.17 -5.73 8.89
CA LEU A 101 -16.15 -6.27 7.52
C LEU A 101 -14.88 -7.07 7.25
N PHE A 102 -13.76 -6.58 7.74
CA PHE A 102 -12.50 -7.29 7.66
C PHE A 102 -12.59 -8.68 8.31
N SER A 103 -13.12 -8.73 9.54
CA SER A 103 -13.36 -9.98 10.28
C SER A 103 -14.35 -10.89 9.58
N ALA A 104 -15.44 -10.33 9.06
CA ALA A 104 -16.46 -11.09 8.31
C ALA A 104 -15.84 -11.73 7.06
N GLY A 105 -15.02 -11.01 6.29
CA GLY A 105 -14.31 -11.54 5.13
C GLY A 105 -13.40 -12.72 5.50
N MET A 106 -12.65 -12.61 6.61
CA MET A 106 -11.81 -13.71 7.11
C MET A 106 -12.62 -14.91 7.55
N LEU A 107 -13.73 -14.70 8.28
CA LEU A 107 -14.61 -15.80 8.70
C LEU A 107 -15.24 -16.51 7.49
N ILE A 108 -15.70 -15.78 6.47
CA ILE A 108 -16.21 -16.37 5.22
C ILE A 108 -15.13 -17.28 4.59
N MET A 109 -13.88 -16.83 4.54
CA MET A 109 -12.80 -17.64 3.96
C MET A 109 -12.48 -18.87 4.84
N ILE A 110 -12.41 -18.72 6.16
CA ILE A 110 -12.13 -19.81 7.10
C ILE A 110 -13.18 -20.92 7.01
N PHE A 111 -14.45 -20.54 6.89
CA PHE A 111 -15.58 -21.46 6.83
C PHE A 111 -16.03 -21.80 5.39
N ALA A 112 -15.23 -21.48 4.37
CA ALA A 112 -15.62 -21.67 2.97
C ALA A 112 -16.05 -23.12 2.65
N GLY A 113 -15.34 -24.13 3.21
CA GLY A 113 -15.69 -25.54 3.01
C GLY A 113 -16.97 -25.99 3.72
N SER A 114 -17.46 -25.22 4.73
CA SER A 114 -18.76 -25.44 5.37
C SER A 114 -19.90 -24.69 4.66
N LEU A 115 -19.57 -23.61 3.96
CA LEU A 115 -20.54 -22.76 3.27
C LEU A 115 -20.84 -23.23 1.86
N ALA A 116 -19.89 -23.94 1.20
CA ALA A 116 -20.06 -24.41 -0.17
C ALA A 116 -19.21 -25.64 -0.43
N SER A 117 -19.49 -26.33 -1.57
CA SER A 117 -18.73 -27.46 -2.06
C SER A 117 -18.47 -27.34 -3.58
N GLY A 118 -17.50 -28.09 -4.08
CA GLY A 118 -17.15 -28.09 -5.51
C GLY A 118 -16.80 -26.69 -6.03
N ALA A 119 -17.19 -26.36 -7.24
CA ALA A 119 -16.88 -25.09 -7.90
C ALA A 119 -17.42 -23.83 -7.17
N ALA A 120 -18.43 -23.98 -6.31
CA ALA A 120 -18.98 -22.86 -5.55
C ALA A 120 -18.01 -22.33 -4.48
N ILE A 121 -17.05 -23.14 -4.01
CA ILE A 121 -16.05 -22.73 -3.01
C ILE A 121 -15.22 -21.53 -3.52
N TYR A 122 -14.84 -21.53 -4.80
CA TYR A 122 -14.13 -20.39 -5.40
C TYR A 122 -14.89 -19.06 -5.19
N ARG A 123 -16.19 -19.06 -5.44
CA ARG A 123 -17.02 -17.85 -5.24
C ARG A 123 -17.06 -17.43 -3.78
N VAL A 124 -17.15 -18.36 -2.84
CA VAL A 124 -17.17 -18.06 -1.39
C VAL A 124 -15.83 -17.44 -0.97
N LEU A 125 -14.71 -18.03 -1.39
CA LEU A 125 -13.38 -17.47 -1.11
C LEU A 125 -13.21 -16.07 -1.74
N TRP A 126 -13.68 -15.90 -2.98
CA TRP A 126 -13.64 -14.64 -3.70
C TRP A 126 -14.46 -13.55 -2.97
N VAL A 127 -15.71 -13.87 -2.57
CA VAL A 127 -16.57 -12.95 -1.81
C VAL A 127 -15.94 -12.60 -0.46
N GLY A 128 -15.40 -13.58 0.29
CA GLY A 128 -14.70 -13.31 1.54
C GLY A 128 -13.51 -12.36 1.35
N ALA A 129 -12.75 -12.53 0.27
CA ALA A 129 -11.63 -11.66 -0.07
C ALA A 129 -12.08 -10.24 -0.45
N VAL A 130 -13.20 -10.08 -1.21
CA VAL A 130 -13.79 -8.76 -1.51
C VAL A 130 -14.24 -8.06 -0.24
N VAL A 131 -14.98 -8.76 0.64
CA VAL A 131 -15.48 -8.19 1.90
C VAL A 131 -14.34 -7.71 2.78
N ALA A 132 -13.25 -8.48 2.87
CA ALA A 132 -12.04 -8.03 3.55
C ALA A 132 -11.41 -6.81 2.88
N GLY A 133 -11.40 -6.75 1.55
CA GLY A 133 -10.93 -5.61 0.78
C GLY A 133 -11.76 -4.34 1.01
N VAL A 134 -13.09 -4.47 1.10
CA VAL A 134 -13.99 -3.38 1.50
C VAL A 134 -13.64 -2.88 2.89
N GLY A 135 -13.43 -3.78 3.85
CA GLY A 135 -12.98 -3.42 5.20
C GLY A 135 -11.67 -2.61 5.17
N TRP A 136 -10.68 -3.05 4.39
CA TRP A 136 -9.43 -2.32 4.23
C TRP A 136 -9.62 -0.94 3.59
N GLY A 137 -10.46 -0.83 2.55
CA GLY A 137 -10.79 0.45 1.92
C GLY A 137 -11.43 1.43 2.90
N LEU A 138 -12.29 0.97 3.83
CA LEU A 138 -12.86 1.81 4.89
C LEU A 138 -11.79 2.30 5.89
N VAL A 139 -10.78 1.47 6.22
CA VAL A 139 -9.65 1.93 7.05
C VAL A 139 -9.01 3.16 6.39
N GLU A 140 -8.61 3.06 5.13
CA GLU A 140 -7.93 4.14 4.42
C GLU A 140 -8.85 5.36 4.19
N THR A 141 -10.14 5.14 3.97
CA THR A 141 -11.14 6.22 3.87
C THR A 141 -11.15 7.09 5.13
N VAL A 142 -10.98 6.48 6.32
CA VAL A 142 -11.06 7.16 7.61
C VAL A 142 -9.71 7.71 8.05
N ILE A 143 -8.66 6.88 8.06
CA ILE A 143 -7.42 7.23 8.77
C ILE A 143 -6.70 8.42 8.13
N ASN A 144 -6.72 8.54 6.81
CA ASN A 144 -6.01 9.60 6.11
C ASN A 144 -6.57 10.99 6.47
N PRO A 145 -7.89 11.26 6.29
CA PRO A 145 -8.47 12.53 6.71
C PRO A 145 -8.43 12.73 8.23
N LEU A 146 -8.58 11.66 9.03
CA LEU A 146 -8.50 11.73 10.49
C LEU A 146 -7.13 12.24 10.95
N ILE A 147 -6.04 11.63 10.49
CA ILE A 147 -4.69 12.03 10.85
C ILE A 147 -4.37 13.44 10.34
N ALA A 148 -4.78 13.77 9.11
CA ALA A 148 -4.61 15.10 8.56
C ALA A 148 -5.35 16.18 9.40
N THR A 149 -6.53 15.84 9.92
CA THR A 149 -7.34 16.74 10.78
C THR A 149 -6.76 16.89 12.19
N LEU A 150 -6.26 15.78 12.77
CA LEU A 150 -5.68 15.82 14.13
C LEU A 150 -4.34 16.55 14.19
N TYR A 151 -3.57 16.51 13.09
CA TYR A 151 -2.19 17.03 13.05
C TYR A 151 -1.99 18.02 11.90
N THR A 152 -2.76 19.10 11.90
CA THR A 152 -2.79 20.10 10.83
C THR A 152 -1.44 20.72 10.48
N ASP A 153 -0.54 20.88 11.46
CA ASP A 153 0.79 21.47 11.28
C ASP A 153 1.89 20.45 10.97
N GLN A 154 1.57 19.14 11.04
CA GLN A 154 2.52 18.03 10.85
C GLN A 154 1.93 16.90 9.97
N LYS A 155 1.05 17.23 9.03
CA LYS A 155 0.29 16.23 8.24
C LYS A 155 1.22 15.20 7.61
N THR A 156 2.22 15.62 6.87
CA THR A 156 3.15 14.72 6.16
C THR A 156 3.90 13.81 7.13
N ALA A 157 4.45 14.31 8.22
CA ALA A 157 5.18 13.51 9.20
C ALA A 157 4.26 12.47 9.87
N ARG A 158 3.05 12.86 10.27
CA ARG A 158 2.09 12.00 10.96
C ARG A 158 1.44 10.96 10.05
N LEU A 159 1.16 11.31 8.80
CA LEU A 159 0.71 10.36 7.80
C LEU A 159 1.79 9.31 7.49
N ASN A 160 3.06 9.71 7.36
CA ASN A 160 4.15 8.75 7.26
C ASN A 160 4.22 7.82 8.47
N ALA A 161 4.14 8.36 9.70
CA ALA A 161 4.20 7.56 10.92
C ALA A 161 3.04 6.57 11.07
N VAL A 162 1.80 6.94 10.71
CA VAL A 162 0.68 6.00 10.74
C VAL A 162 0.79 4.95 9.65
N HIS A 163 1.21 5.33 8.43
CA HIS A 163 1.43 4.41 7.33
C HIS A 163 2.65 3.50 7.50
N ALA A 164 3.55 3.77 8.46
CA ALA A 164 4.60 2.83 8.83
C ALA A 164 4.03 1.49 9.30
N TRP A 165 2.84 1.47 9.90
CA TRP A 165 2.23 0.27 10.44
C TRP A 165 1.71 -0.70 9.39
N TRP A 166 1.54 -0.28 8.13
CA TRP A 166 1.30 -1.21 7.03
C TRP A 166 2.52 -2.15 6.79
N PRO A 167 3.73 -1.65 6.46
CA PRO A 167 4.90 -2.53 6.32
C PRO A 167 5.27 -3.21 7.65
N GLY A 168 5.06 -2.56 8.81
CA GLY A 168 5.20 -3.21 10.11
C GLY A 168 4.29 -4.43 10.26
N GLY A 169 3.05 -4.31 9.84
CA GLY A 169 2.09 -5.42 9.77
C GLY A 169 2.52 -6.53 8.82
N LEU A 170 3.09 -6.20 7.65
CA LEU A 170 3.65 -7.18 6.71
C LEU A 170 4.75 -8.02 7.36
N VAL A 171 5.67 -7.39 8.08
CA VAL A 171 6.74 -8.08 8.82
C VAL A 171 6.16 -8.97 9.92
N MET A 172 5.26 -8.43 10.74
CA MET A 172 4.61 -9.18 11.83
C MET A 172 3.84 -10.39 11.29
N GLY A 173 3.03 -10.20 10.26
CA GLY A 173 2.26 -11.27 9.62
C GLY A 173 3.16 -12.33 8.96
N GLY A 174 4.25 -11.92 8.32
CA GLY A 174 5.23 -12.82 7.73
C GLY A 174 5.91 -13.70 8.79
N LEU A 175 6.39 -13.10 9.88
CA LEU A 175 7.00 -13.83 11.00
C LEU A 175 6.00 -14.76 11.70
N LEU A 176 4.77 -14.30 11.92
CA LEU A 176 3.69 -15.14 12.47
C LEU A 176 3.38 -16.31 11.54
N GLY A 177 3.29 -16.07 10.22
CA GLY A 177 3.02 -17.11 9.24
C GLY A 177 4.08 -18.22 9.24
N VAL A 178 5.36 -17.84 9.31
CA VAL A 178 6.49 -18.79 9.43
C VAL A 178 6.41 -19.53 10.76
N GLY A 179 6.30 -18.83 11.88
CA GLY A 179 6.23 -19.44 13.22
C GLY A 179 5.05 -20.41 13.36
N MET A 180 3.87 -20.03 12.87
CA MET A 180 2.70 -20.91 12.89
C MET A 180 2.87 -22.14 12.00
N SER A 181 3.58 -22.01 10.88
CA SER A 181 3.90 -23.16 10.03
C SER A 181 4.87 -24.14 10.72
N THR A 182 5.88 -23.65 11.43
CA THR A 182 6.83 -24.49 12.19
C THR A 182 6.15 -25.22 13.36
N TRP A 183 5.09 -24.63 13.92
CA TRP A 183 4.26 -25.28 14.96
C TRP A 183 3.19 -26.20 14.39
N GLY A 184 3.16 -26.42 13.07
CA GLY A 184 2.17 -27.29 12.42
C GLY A 184 0.74 -26.74 12.41
N LEU A 185 0.55 -25.43 12.64
CA LEU A 185 -0.78 -24.81 12.62
C LEU A 185 -1.28 -24.65 11.19
N GLY A 186 -2.52 -25.08 10.94
CA GLY A 186 -3.17 -25.01 9.64
C GLY A 186 -3.50 -23.58 9.20
N TRP A 187 -3.89 -23.47 7.93
CA TRP A 187 -4.22 -22.19 7.29
C TRP A 187 -5.40 -21.47 8.00
N GLN A 188 -6.35 -22.21 8.59
CA GLN A 188 -7.47 -21.62 9.34
C GLN A 188 -6.97 -20.82 10.55
N ALA A 189 -6.01 -21.36 11.29
CA ALA A 189 -5.42 -20.68 12.44
C ALA A 189 -4.65 -19.43 12.02
N LYS A 190 -3.92 -19.51 10.89
CA LYS A 190 -3.19 -18.36 10.31
C LYS A 190 -4.14 -17.22 9.92
N LEU A 191 -5.25 -17.52 9.24
CA LEU A 191 -6.26 -16.50 8.94
C LEU A 191 -6.99 -16.03 10.20
N GLY A 192 -7.26 -16.93 11.15
CA GLY A 192 -7.97 -16.64 12.39
C GLY A 192 -7.22 -15.68 13.31
N VAL A 193 -5.90 -15.69 13.32
CA VAL A 193 -5.10 -14.79 14.17
C VAL A 193 -5.31 -13.32 13.82
N VAL A 194 -5.70 -13.01 12.57
CA VAL A 194 -6.02 -11.63 12.12
C VAL A 194 -7.25 -11.06 12.86
N LEU A 195 -8.14 -11.93 13.34
CA LEU A 195 -9.33 -11.50 14.07
C LEU A 195 -8.97 -10.80 15.39
N LEU A 196 -7.84 -11.16 16.02
CA LEU A 196 -7.42 -10.58 17.29
C LEU A 196 -7.19 -9.06 17.19
N PRO A 197 -6.30 -8.56 16.31
CA PRO A 197 -6.13 -7.12 16.15
C PRO A 197 -7.37 -6.44 15.55
N ALA A 198 -8.16 -7.11 14.71
CA ALA A 198 -9.40 -6.55 14.17
C ALA A 198 -10.44 -6.30 15.30
N VAL A 199 -10.65 -7.26 16.18
CA VAL A 199 -11.51 -7.08 17.38
C VAL A 199 -10.97 -5.98 18.28
N ALA A 200 -9.65 -5.90 18.47
CA ALA A 200 -9.04 -4.82 19.24
C ALA A 200 -9.32 -3.44 18.64
N VAL A 201 -9.35 -3.29 17.31
CA VAL A 201 -9.75 -2.01 16.64
C VAL A 201 -11.18 -1.66 17.03
N VAL A 202 -12.13 -2.60 16.97
CA VAL A 202 -13.54 -2.35 17.37
C VAL A 202 -13.62 -1.91 18.83
N VAL A 203 -13.02 -2.67 19.75
CA VAL A 203 -13.06 -2.40 21.20
C VAL A 203 -12.40 -1.06 21.54
N LEU A 204 -11.24 -0.78 20.97
CA LEU A 204 -10.51 0.46 21.24
C LEU A 204 -11.15 1.69 20.59
N SER A 205 -11.94 1.51 19.53
CA SER A 205 -12.71 2.59 18.90
C SER A 205 -13.97 2.93 19.71
N ALA A 206 -14.47 2.02 20.50
CA ALA A 206 -15.70 2.21 21.26
C ALA A 206 -15.59 3.41 22.21
N GLY A 207 -16.59 4.27 22.17
CA GLY A 207 -16.66 5.48 23.01
C GLY A 207 -15.66 6.58 22.66
N LEU A 208 -14.88 6.45 21.57
CA LEU A 208 -14.06 7.55 21.08
C LEU A 208 -14.92 8.57 20.33
N LYS A 209 -14.65 9.84 20.56
CA LYS A 209 -15.18 10.93 19.75
C LYS A 209 -14.25 11.19 18.58
N PHE A 210 -14.81 11.30 17.39
CA PHE A 210 -14.08 11.60 16.16
C PHE A 210 -14.33 13.06 15.77
N PRO A 211 -13.30 13.83 15.35
CA PRO A 211 -13.49 15.17 14.85
C PRO A 211 -14.20 15.14 13.49
N PRO A 212 -14.92 16.21 13.11
CA PRO A 212 -15.26 16.43 11.71
C PRO A 212 -13.97 16.61 10.90
N THR A 213 -14.01 16.35 9.60
CA THR A 213 -12.85 16.64 8.74
C THR A 213 -12.54 18.14 8.77
N GLU A 214 -11.29 18.53 8.48
CA GLU A 214 -10.87 19.93 8.38
C GLU A 214 -11.79 20.73 7.43
N ARG A 215 -12.17 20.12 6.30
CA ARG A 215 -13.11 20.67 5.34
C ARG A 215 -14.49 20.92 5.94
N ALA A 216 -15.06 19.92 6.61
CA ALA A 216 -16.39 20.04 7.22
C ALA A 216 -16.40 21.04 8.36
N ALA A 217 -15.36 21.08 9.18
CA ALA A 217 -15.20 22.06 10.26
C ALA A 217 -15.11 23.50 9.75
N ALA A 218 -14.53 23.71 8.55
CA ALA A 218 -14.46 25.01 7.89
C ALA A 218 -15.72 25.39 7.10
N GLY A 219 -16.77 24.55 7.10
CA GLY A 219 -18.03 24.82 6.38
C GLY A 219 -17.93 24.73 4.86
N VAL A 220 -16.89 24.12 4.31
CA VAL A 220 -16.72 23.97 2.86
C VAL A 220 -17.73 22.96 2.32
N SER A 221 -18.57 23.42 1.37
CA SER A 221 -19.66 22.62 0.81
C SER A 221 -19.17 21.47 -0.08
N MET A 222 -20.05 20.49 -0.35
CA MET A 222 -19.77 19.39 -1.29
C MET A 222 -19.42 19.91 -2.70
N ASN A 223 -20.14 20.93 -3.20
CA ASN A 223 -19.84 21.51 -4.51
C ASN A 223 -18.44 22.14 -4.56
N GLN A 224 -18.02 22.83 -3.50
CA GLN A 224 -16.68 23.39 -3.40
C GLN A 224 -15.61 22.29 -3.37
N MET A 225 -15.87 21.20 -2.65
CA MET A 225 -15.01 20.03 -2.61
C MET A 225 -14.82 19.43 -4.00
N PHE A 226 -15.89 19.21 -4.75
CA PHE A 226 -15.82 18.66 -6.10
C PHE A 226 -15.16 19.61 -7.12
N ARG A 227 -15.24 20.92 -6.91
CA ARG A 227 -14.54 21.92 -7.76
C ARG A 227 -13.02 21.78 -7.71
N GLU A 228 -12.47 21.29 -6.62
CA GLU A 228 -11.02 21.05 -6.48
C GLU A 228 -10.49 20.01 -7.48
N LEU A 229 -11.36 19.12 -8.02
CA LEU A 229 -11.02 18.17 -9.10
C LEU A 229 -10.58 18.89 -10.39
N GLY A 230 -11.08 20.10 -10.63
CA GLY A 230 -10.71 20.91 -11.79
C GLY A 230 -9.33 21.59 -11.67
N ASN A 231 -8.61 21.43 -10.56
CA ASN A 231 -7.30 22.04 -10.40
C ASN A 231 -6.23 21.30 -11.22
N PRO A 232 -5.52 21.97 -12.15
CA PRO A 232 -4.52 21.31 -12.99
C PRO A 232 -3.39 20.65 -12.19
N LEU A 233 -2.96 21.27 -11.09
CA LEU A 233 -1.90 20.70 -10.24
C LEU A 233 -2.40 19.42 -9.55
N PHE A 234 -3.68 19.35 -9.16
CA PHE A 234 -4.26 18.10 -8.64
C PHE A 234 -4.24 16.99 -9.71
N ALA A 235 -4.59 17.30 -10.97
CA ALA A 235 -4.52 16.34 -12.06
C ALA A 235 -3.08 15.80 -12.26
N VAL A 236 -2.06 16.66 -12.16
CA VAL A 236 -0.65 16.24 -12.22
C VAL A 236 -0.31 15.32 -11.03
N LEU A 237 -0.70 15.67 -9.81
CA LEU A 237 -0.44 14.85 -8.62
C LEU A 237 -1.22 13.53 -8.70
N PHE A 238 -2.46 13.54 -9.18
CA PHE A 238 -3.27 12.33 -9.38
C PHE A 238 -2.61 11.37 -10.37
N GLY A 239 -2.15 11.87 -11.54
CA GLY A 239 -1.38 11.08 -12.49
C GLY A 239 -0.04 10.60 -11.91
N SER A 240 0.65 11.44 -11.12
CA SER A 240 1.88 11.07 -10.43
C SER A 240 1.65 9.94 -9.41
N MET A 241 0.49 9.87 -8.77
CA MET A 241 0.16 8.81 -7.82
C MET A 241 0.12 7.42 -8.47
N PHE A 242 -0.34 7.31 -9.73
CA PHE A 242 -0.23 6.06 -10.49
C PHE A 242 1.22 5.59 -10.60
N LEU A 243 2.13 6.50 -10.93
CA LEU A 243 3.53 6.16 -11.15
C LEU A 243 4.28 5.91 -9.84
N THR A 244 3.99 6.66 -8.77
CA THR A 244 4.60 6.43 -7.45
C THR A 244 4.18 5.08 -6.89
N ALA A 245 2.89 4.76 -6.90
CA ALA A 245 2.37 3.50 -6.41
C ALA A 245 2.87 2.31 -7.24
N ALA A 246 2.94 2.46 -8.57
CA ALA A 246 3.55 1.45 -9.44
C ALA A 246 5.02 1.20 -9.11
N SER A 247 5.78 2.26 -8.81
CA SER A 247 7.21 2.16 -8.46
C SER A 247 7.46 1.47 -7.10
N GLU A 248 6.51 1.59 -6.17
CA GLU A 248 6.56 0.97 -4.85
C GLU A 248 6.03 -0.47 -4.87
N LEU A 249 4.81 -0.66 -5.33
CA LEU A 249 4.05 -1.87 -5.10
C LEU A 249 4.32 -2.96 -6.15
N ALA A 250 4.52 -2.59 -7.42
CA ALA A 250 4.71 -3.58 -8.47
C ALA A 250 6.05 -4.33 -8.36
N PRO A 251 7.20 -3.68 -8.14
CA PRO A 251 8.45 -4.40 -7.89
C PRO A 251 8.39 -5.28 -6.64
N GLY A 252 7.70 -4.84 -5.58
CA GLY A 252 7.51 -5.62 -4.35
C GLY A 252 6.82 -6.96 -4.59
N GLN A 253 5.81 -7.00 -5.45
CA GLN A 253 5.15 -8.25 -5.85
C GLN A 253 6.01 -9.12 -6.79
N TRP A 254 6.97 -8.53 -7.48
CA TRP A 254 7.80 -9.20 -8.48
C TRP A 254 9.14 -9.70 -7.93
N VAL A 255 9.58 -9.17 -6.79
CA VAL A 255 10.89 -9.44 -6.17
C VAL A 255 11.15 -10.92 -5.98
N ASP A 256 10.19 -11.67 -5.43
CA ASP A 256 10.39 -13.10 -5.16
C ASP A 256 10.56 -13.91 -6.46
N LEU A 257 9.71 -13.67 -7.46
CA LEU A 257 9.76 -14.37 -8.74
C LEU A 257 11.05 -14.06 -9.51
N ALA A 258 11.49 -12.81 -9.47
CA ALA A 258 12.56 -12.31 -10.32
C ALA A 258 13.96 -12.44 -9.69
N LEU A 259 14.10 -12.09 -8.41
CA LEU A 259 15.41 -12.00 -7.77
C LEU A 259 15.85 -13.28 -7.07
N SER A 260 14.94 -14.15 -6.66
CA SER A 260 15.33 -15.43 -6.01
C SER A 260 16.32 -16.24 -6.85
N ARG A 261 16.24 -16.10 -8.18
CA ARG A 261 17.10 -16.82 -9.15
C ARG A 261 18.44 -16.14 -9.38
N THR A 262 18.51 -14.82 -9.32
CA THR A 262 19.73 -14.04 -9.64
C THR A 262 20.60 -13.81 -8.42
N VAL A 263 19.99 -13.55 -7.27
CA VAL A 263 20.72 -13.23 -6.03
C VAL A 263 20.98 -14.44 -5.13
N HIS A 264 20.53 -15.63 -5.52
CA HIS A 264 20.72 -16.88 -4.77
C HIS A 264 20.23 -16.84 -3.31
N MET A 265 19.13 -16.10 -3.07
CA MET A 265 18.42 -16.07 -1.79
C MET A 265 16.90 -15.96 -2.04
N PRO A 266 16.05 -16.45 -1.11
CA PRO A 266 14.62 -16.26 -1.23
C PRO A 266 14.25 -14.79 -1.34
N GLY A 267 13.59 -14.37 -2.43
CA GLY A 267 13.23 -12.97 -2.67
C GLY A 267 12.26 -12.43 -1.61
N ILE A 268 11.49 -13.29 -0.96
CA ILE A 268 10.64 -12.93 0.18
C ILE A 268 11.45 -12.29 1.32
N LEU A 269 12.69 -12.67 1.53
CA LEU A 269 13.55 -12.06 2.55
C LEU A 269 13.91 -10.61 2.21
N LEU A 270 14.07 -10.30 0.91
CA LEU A 270 14.26 -8.91 0.46
C LEU A 270 12.99 -8.08 0.70
N LEU A 271 11.81 -8.64 0.46
CA LEU A 271 10.54 -7.97 0.72
C LEU A 271 10.36 -7.68 2.23
N VAL A 272 10.64 -8.66 3.10
CA VAL A 272 10.59 -8.49 4.55
C VAL A 272 11.61 -7.43 5.00
N TYR A 273 12.82 -7.48 4.47
CA TYR A 273 13.87 -6.49 4.76
C TYR A 273 13.44 -5.08 4.36
N VAL A 274 12.94 -4.89 3.13
CA VAL A 274 12.45 -3.58 2.66
C VAL A 274 11.26 -3.11 3.50
N SER A 275 10.35 -4.01 3.87
CA SER A 275 9.21 -3.67 4.74
C SER A 275 9.65 -3.22 6.13
N ALA A 276 10.66 -3.87 6.72
CA ALA A 276 11.27 -3.47 7.98
C ALA A 276 11.96 -2.10 7.89
N LEU A 277 12.70 -1.86 6.80
CA LEU A 277 13.32 -0.59 6.51
C LEU A 277 12.27 0.53 6.39
N MET A 278 11.19 0.30 5.64
CA MET A 278 10.09 1.24 5.48
C MET A 278 9.40 1.54 6.82
N PHE A 279 9.17 0.51 7.65
CA PHE A 279 8.60 0.69 8.99
C PHE A 279 9.44 1.64 9.83
N LEU A 280 10.75 1.41 9.88
CA LEU A 280 11.66 2.24 10.65
C LEU A 280 11.75 3.67 10.10
N MET A 281 12.01 3.82 8.82
CA MET A 281 12.27 5.12 8.19
C MET A 281 11.04 6.05 8.21
N ARG A 282 9.82 5.52 8.03
CA ARG A 282 8.58 6.33 8.07
C ARG A 282 8.36 7.05 9.39
N HIS A 283 8.87 6.50 10.51
CA HIS A 283 8.79 7.17 11.81
C HIS A 283 9.70 8.41 11.89
N PHE A 284 10.72 8.50 11.05
CA PHE A 284 11.68 9.60 10.99
C PHE A 284 11.46 10.54 9.79
N ALA A 285 10.27 10.53 9.19
CA ALA A 285 9.95 11.38 8.05
C ALA A 285 9.96 12.88 8.39
N GLY A 286 9.59 13.27 9.63
CA GLY A 286 9.48 14.66 10.05
C GLY A 286 10.71 15.51 9.74
N PRO A 287 11.90 15.18 10.27
CA PRO A 287 13.13 15.96 10.00
C PRO A 287 13.49 16.08 8.53
N LEU A 288 13.12 15.07 7.71
CA LEU A 288 13.35 15.10 6.27
C LEU A 288 12.39 16.05 5.56
N VAL A 289 11.12 16.03 5.97
CA VAL A 289 10.07 16.93 5.45
C VAL A 289 10.38 18.39 5.81
N ASP A 290 10.83 18.65 7.04
CA ASP A 290 11.20 20.01 7.48
C ASP A 290 12.34 20.62 6.65
N LYS A 291 13.27 19.78 6.19
CA LYS A 291 14.41 20.23 5.36
C LYS A 291 14.09 20.34 3.87
N LEU A 292 13.35 19.39 3.33
CA LEU A 292 13.16 19.24 1.88
C LEU A 292 11.78 19.70 1.39
N SER A 293 10.82 19.90 2.25
CA SER A 293 9.37 19.98 1.98
C SER A 293 8.80 18.63 1.48
N PRO A 294 7.46 18.43 1.49
CA PRO A 294 6.85 17.19 0.97
C PRO A 294 7.24 16.88 -0.48
N ILE A 295 7.25 17.88 -1.36
CA ILE A 295 7.63 17.71 -2.77
C ILE A 295 9.12 17.37 -2.91
N GLY A 296 9.98 18.00 -2.11
CA GLY A 296 11.41 17.66 -2.10
C GLY A 296 11.69 16.24 -1.60
N VAL A 297 10.88 15.74 -0.62
CA VAL A 297 10.93 14.34 -0.18
C VAL A 297 10.51 13.41 -1.31
N LEU A 298 9.46 13.72 -2.07
CA LEU A 298 9.04 12.94 -3.24
C LEU A 298 10.10 12.94 -4.33
N TRP A 299 10.75 14.07 -4.59
CA TRP A 299 11.87 14.14 -5.53
C TRP A 299 13.04 13.25 -5.13
N PHE A 300 13.47 13.34 -3.85
CA PHE A 300 14.51 12.47 -3.29
C PHE A 300 14.11 10.99 -3.37
N SER A 301 12.87 10.67 -3.06
CA SER A 301 12.29 9.32 -3.15
C SER A 301 12.39 8.77 -4.58
N CYS A 302 12.06 9.58 -5.58
CA CYS A 302 12.15 9.16 -6.98
C CYS A 302 13.61 8.92 -7.42
N LEU A 303 14.55 9.73 -6.94
CA LEU A 303 15.98 9.55 -7.21
C LEU A 303 16.47 8.20 -6.66
N MET A 304 16.19 7.93 -5.38
CA MET A 304 16.59 6.70 -4.71
C MET A 304 15.89 5.47 -5.30
N ALA A 305 14.60 5.56 -5.61
CA ALA A 305 13.83 4.47 -6.21
C ALA A 305 14.34 4.12 -7.61
N SER A 306 14.62 5.12 -8.46
CA SER A 306 15.20 4.90 -9.79
C SER A 306 16.56 4.22 -9.69
N ALA A 307 17.46 4.76 -8.87
CA ALA A 307 18.78 4.18 -8.64
C ALA A 307 18.69 2.75 -8.09
N GLY A 308 17.79 2.51 -7.13
CA GLY A 308 17.57 1.20 -6.54
C GLY A 308 17.04 0.16 -7.52
N LEU A 309 16.04 0.52 -8.35
CA LEU A 309 15.50 -0.38 -9.38
C LEU A 309 16.54 -0.71 -10.46
N VAL A 310 17.33 0.27 -10.86
CA VAL A 310 18.47 0.04 -11.78
C VAL A 310 19.48 -0.89 -11.09
N ALA A 311 19.87 -0.63 -9.85
CA ALA A 311 20.79 -1.49 -9.10
C ALA A 311 20.26 -2.92 -8.92
N LEU A 312 18.96 -3.11 -8.63
CA LEU A 312 18.32 -4.43 -8.55
C LEU A 312 18.43 -5.18 -9.88
N SER A 313 18.41 -4.48 -11.00
CA SER A 313 18.57 -5.09 -12.32
C SER A 313 19.99 -5.61 -12.62
N PHE A 314 20.97 -5.30 -11.76
CA PHE A 314 22.34 -5.79 -11.85
C PHE A 314 22.74 -6.67 -10.64
N ALA A 315 21.79 -6.95 -9.75
CA ALA A 315 22.06 -7.74 -8.55
C ALA A 315 22.27 -9.22 -8.91
N GLU A 316 23.44 -9.76 -8.53
CA GLU A 316 23.85 -11.14 -8.81
C GLU A 316 24.28 -11.92 -7.55
N SER A 317 24.19 -11.29 -6.38
CA SER A 317 24.53 -11.90 -5.09
C SER A 317 23.61 -11.39 -3.99
N PRO A 318 23.51 -12.09 -2.84
CA PRO A 318 22.76 -11.62 -1.68
C PRO A 318 23.17 -10.21 -1.23
N ALA A 319 24.46 -9.92 -1.22
CA ALA A 319 24.99 -8.61 -0.80
C ALA A 319 24.55 -7.49 -1.76
N THR A 320 24.71 -7.69 -3.08
CA THR A 320 24.29 -6.71 -4.09
C THR A 320 22.78 -6.55 -4.12
N GLY A 321 22.03 -7.65 -3.91
CA GLY A 321 20.58 -7.63 -3.77
C GLY A 321 20.12 -6.78 -2.58
N LEU A 322 20.71 -6.97 -1.39
CA LEU A 322 20.39 -6.19 -0.19
C LEU A 322 20.76 -4.71 -0.34
N LEU A 323 21.91 -4.39 -0.91
CA LEU A 323 22.30 -2.99 -1.17
C LEU A 323 21.34 -2.30 -2.14
N ALA A 324 21.00 -2.96 -3.23
CA ALA A 324 20.05 -2.43 -4.21
C ALA A 324 18.63 -2.29 -3.61
N ALA A 325 18.19 -3.26 -2.82
CA ALA A 325 16.92 -3.22 -2.09
C ALA A 325 16.90 -2.10 -1.04
N THR A 326 18.05 -1.78 -0.41
CA THR A 326 18.16 -0.64 0.51
C THR A 326 17.93 0.68 -0.24
N LEU A 327 18.54 0.86 -1.41
CA LEU A 327 18.34 2.07 -2.23
C LEU A 327 16.88 2.19 -2.68
N TRP A 328 16.31 1.10 -3.23
CA TRP A 328 14.92 1.08 -3.66
C TRP A 328 13.96 1.30 -2.49
N GLY A 329 14.12 0.58 -1.38
CA GLY A 329 13.31 0.71 -0.18
C GLY A 329 13.35 2.11 0.43
N THR A 330 14.53 2.73 0.49
CA THR A 330 14.69 4.13 0.92
C THR A 330 13.91 5.08 0.01
N GLY A 331 13.93 4.82 -1.30
CA GLY A 331 13.20 5.61 -2.28
C GLY A 331 11.69 5.49 -2.11
N VAL A 332 11.15 4.30 -2.14
CA VAL A 332 9.69 4.11 -2.12
C VAL A 332 9.07 4.34 -0.73
N CYS A 333 9.88 4.33 0.31
CA CYS A 333 9.45 4.44 1.70
C CYS A 333 8.44 5.56 1.95
N TYR A 334 8.67 6.75 1.41
CA TYR A 334 7.88 7.94 1.68
C TYR A 334 6.81 8.26 0.62
N MET A 335 6.80 7.53 -0.53
CA MET A 335 5.98 7.91 -1.68
C MET A 335 4.49 7.97 -1.36
N TRP A 336 3.90 6.86 -0.92
CA TRP A 336 2.46 6.76 -0.68
C TRP A 336 1.96 7.79 0.35
N PRO A 337 2.45 7.82 1.60
CA PRO A 337 1.92 8.73 2.62
C PRO A 337 2.20 10.20 2.31
N THR A 338 3.34 10.52 1.66
CA THR A 338 3.67 11.89 1.31
C THR A 338 2.83 12.41 0.15
N MET A 339 2.45 11.55 -0.81
CA MET A 339 1.49 11.92 -1.86
C MET A 339 0.12 12.27 -1.30
N LEU A 340 -0.40 11.46 -0.36
CA LEU A 340 -1.66 11.74 0.33
C LEU A 340 -1.58 13.04 1.16
N ALA A 341 -0.48 13.24 1.88
CA ALA A 341 -0.23 14.45 2.64
C ALA A 341 -0.17 15.67 1.73
N THR A 342 0.53 15.59 0.61
CA THR A 342 0.65 16.69 -0.36
C THR A 342 -0.72 17.09 -0.91
N ALA A 343 -1.59 16.12 -1.22
CA ALA A 343 -2.96 16.41 -1.63
C ALA A 343 -3.76 17.15 -0.53
N SER A 344 -3.67 16.68 0.72
CA SER A 344 -4.33 17.30 1.87
C SER A 344 -3.79 18.71 2.19
N GLU A 345 -2.48 18.92 2.03
CA GLU A 345 -1.84 20.21 2.34
C GLU A 345 -2.05 21.26 1.25
N ARG A 346 -2.12 20.85 -0.02
CA ARG A 346 -2.33 21.76 -1.14
C ARG A 346 -3.79 22.05 -1.44
N PHE A 347 -4.67 21.08 -1.17
CA PHE A 347 -6.09 21.16 -1.51
C PHE A 347 -6.96 20.84 -0.29
N PRO A 348 -6.87 21.59 0.81
CA PRO A 348 -7.61 21.26 2.03
C PRO A 348 -9.13 21.33 1.83
N ARG A 349 -9.63 22.11 0.86
CA ARG A 349 -11.06 22.12 0.47
C ARG A 349 -11.52 20.82 -0.15
N GLY A 350 -10.62 20.10 -0.83
CA GLY A 350 -10.89 18.79 -1.41
C GLY A 350 -11.01 17.68 -0.38
N GLY A 351 -10.43 17.86 0.80
CA GLY A 351 -10.59 17.00 1.97
C GLY A 351 -10.41 15.52 1.68
N ALA A 352 -11.32 14.71 2.21
CA ALA A 352 -11.29 13.26 2.06
C ALA A 352 -11.43 12.80 0.60
N LEU A 353 -12.18 13.52 -0.24
CA LEU A 353 -12.37 13.18 -1.65
C LEU A 353 -11.03 13.08 -2.39
N LEU A 354 -10.20 14.12 -2.31
CA LEU A 354 -8.94 14.13 -3.06
C LEU A 354 -7.94 13.12 -2.52
N MET A 355 -7.85 12.96 -1.19
CA MET A 355 -7.02 11.91 -0.59
C MET A 355 -7.49 10.51 -1.01
N GLY A 356 -8.79 10.26 -1.04
CA GLY A 356 -9.36 8.99 -1.47
C GLY A 356 -9.12 8.70 -2.95
N LEU A 357 -9.25 9.70 -3.82
CA LEU A 357 -8.94 9.54 -5.24
C LEU A 357 -7.46 9.25 -5.46
N MET A 358 -6.56 9.87 -4.70
CA MET A 358 -5.13 9.51 -4.72
C MET A 358 -4.94 8.04 -4.35
N GLY A 359 -5.56 7.56 -3.26
CA GLY A 359 -5.51 6.14 -2.87
C GLY A 359 -6.09 5.21 -3.94
N THR A 360 -7.22 5.59 -4.56
CA THR A 360 -7.81 4.85 -5.68
C THR A 360 -6.86 4.76 -6.87
N ALA A 361 -6.25 5.88 -7.27
CA ALA A 361 -5.26 5.92 -8.36
C ALA A 361 -4.08 4.99 -8.09
N GLY A 362 -3.52 5.06 -6.87
CA GLY A 362 -2.41 4.21 -6.46
C GLY A 362 -2.75 2.72 -6.52
N THR A 363 -3.93 2.33 -6.04
CA THR A 363 -4.34 0.92 -6.04
C THR A 363 -4.65 0.41 -7.45
N LEU A 364 -5.30 1.23 -8.28
CA LEU A 364 -5.59 0.86 -9.66
C LEU A 364 -4.31 0.73 -10.50
N SER A 365 -3.25 1.47 -10.18
CA SER A 365 -1.98 1.38 -10.91
C SER A 365 -1.41 -0.04 -10.96
N ILE A 366 -1.59 -0.81 -9.88
CA ILE A 366 -1.11 -2.19 -9.77
C ILE A 366 -1.79 -3.08 -10.81
N GLN A 367 -3.08 -2.86 -11.07
CA GLN A 367 -3.86 -3.63 -12.05
C GLN A 367 -3.32 -3.49 -13.47
N PHE A 368 -2.66 -2.38 -13.78
CA PHE A 368 -2.09 -2.12 -15.10
C PHE A 368 -0.60 -2.47 -15.16
N VAL A 369 0.15 -2.17 -14.12
CA VAL A 369 1.62 -2.28 -14.15
C VAL A 369 2.10 -3.71 -13.93
N LEU A 370 1.45 -4.51 -13.08
CA LEU A 370 1.83 -5.92 -12.90
C LEU A 370 1.68 -6.75 -14.18
N PRO A 371 0.56 -6.70 -14.92
CA PRO A 371 0.45 -7.39 -16.21
C PRO A 371 1.48 -6.90 -17.23
N LEU A 372 1.76 -5.58 -17.25
CA LEU A 372 2.76 -5.01 -18.14
C LEU A 372 4.16 -5.54 -17.82
N MET A 373 4.54 -5.61 -16.54
CA MET A 373 5.81 -6.22 -16.12
C MET A 373 5.89 -7.70 -16.54
N GLY A 374 4.80 -8.44 -16.38
CA GLY A 374 4.69 -9.83 -16.84
C GLY A 374 4.88 -9.96 -18.36
N ALA A 375 4.23 -9.11 -19.14
CA ALA A 375 4.35 -9.10 -20.59
C ALA A 375 5.79 -8.76 -21.05
N ILE A 376 6.45 -7.79 -20.40
CA ILE A 376 7.87 -7.46 -20.67
C ILE A 376 8.76 -8.66 -20.36
N PHE A 377 8.53 -9.32 -19.22
CA PHE A 377 9.26 -10.51 -18.82
C PHE A 377 9.08 -11.64 -19.84
N ASP A 378 7.84 -11.95 -20.23
CA ASP A 378 7.50 -13.03 -21.16
C ASP A 378 8.10 -12.78 -22.55
N HIS A 379 7.96 -11.58 -23.06
CA HIS A 379 8.56 -11.20 -24.33
C HIS A 379 10.09 -11.33 -24.29
N LYS A 380 10.71 -10.88 -23.20
CA LYS A 380 12.17 -10.90 -23.07
C LYS A 380 12.73 -12.33 -22.93
N LYS A 381 12.08 -13.21 -22.12
CA LYS A 381 12.56 -14.60 -21.99
C LYS A 381 12.55 -15.34 -23.34
N VAL A 382 11.48 -15.14 -24.12
CA VAL A 382 11.37 -15.73 -25.48
C VAL A 382 12.44 -15.16 -26.41
N ALA A 383 12.64 -13.86 -26.42
CA ALA A 383 13.65 -13.21 -27.25
C ALA A 383 15.09 -13.67 -26.92
N VAL A 384 15.42 -13.78 -25.62
CA VAL A 384 16.74 -14.23 -25.16
C VAL A 384 16.99 -15.71 -25.49
N ALA A 385 15.94 -16.54 -25.48
CA ALA A 385 16.03 -17.94 -25.84
C ALA A 385 16.17 -18.19 -27.36
N GLY A 386 15.96 -17.16 -28.19
CA GLY A 386 15.98 -17.30 -29.65
C GLY A 386 14.65 -17.64 -30.30
N GLY A 387 13.54 -17.47 -29.60
CA GLY A 387 12.17 -17.67 -30.06
C GLY A 387 11.33 -18.62 -29.21
N PRO A 388 10.00 -18.73 -29.46
CA PRO A 388 9.10 -19.53 -28.66
C PRO A 388 9.48 -21.03 -28.60
N ALA A 389 9.82 -21.61 -29.74
CA ALA A 389 10.20 -23.02 -29.84
C ALA A 389 11.51 -23.31 -29.08
N ALA A 390 12.51 -22.39 -29.19
CA ALA A 390 13.77 -22.51 -28.50
C ALA A 390 13.57 -22.37 -26.97
N PHE A 391 12.70 -21.48 -26.52
CA PHE A 391 12.37 -21.34 -25.08
C PHE A 391 11.70 -22.61 -24.54
N GLN A 392 10.73 -23.19 -25.27
CA GLN A 392 10.05 -24.41 -24.87
C GLN A 392 10.99 -25.63 -24.82
N ALA A 393 12.01 -25.65 -25.65
CA ALA A 393 13.01 -26.73 -25.71
C ALA A 393 14.10 -26.63 -24.63
N LEU A 394 14.17 -25.49 -23.87
CA LEU A 394 15.17 -25.33 -22.80
C LEU A 394 14.89 -26.32 -21.66
N PRO A 395 15.82 -27.22 -21.33
CA PRO A 395 15.68 -28.06 -20.16
C PRO A 395 15.84 -27.24 -18.85
N PRO A 396 15.27 -27.73 -17.73
CA PRO A 396 15.59 -27.20 -16.41
C PRO A 396 17.11 -27.19 -16.17
N GLY A 397 17.65 -26.05 -15.75
CA GLY A 397 19.08 -25.91 -15.48
C GLY A 397 19.63 -24.52 -15.77
N PRO A 398 20.98 -24.36 -15.75
CA PRO A 398 21.64 -23.05 -15.82
C PRO A 398 21.26 -22.19 -17.04
N ALA A 399 20.99 -22.81 -18.20
CA ALA A 399 20.58 -22.09 -19.41
C ALA A 399 19.20 -21.42 -19.23
N LEU A 400 18.23 -22.17 -18.70
CA LEU A 400 16.89 -21.63 -18.41
C LEU A 400 16.96 -20.55 -17.33
N GLU A 401 17.72 -20.77 -16.25
CA GLU A 401 17.89 -19.80 -15.16
C GLU A 401 18.50 -18.49 -15.67
N ARG A 402 19.50 -18.56 -16.56
CA ARG A 402 20.09 -17.39 -17.21
C ARG A 402 19.07 -16.59 -18.04
N VAL A 403 18.26 -17.28 -18.85
CA VAL A 403 17.21 -16.64 -19.68
C VAL A 403 16.20 -15.93 -18.79
N LEU A 404 15.72 -16.58 -17.73
CA LEU A 404 14.75 -16.03 -16.79
C LEU A 404 15.36 -14.87 -15.98
N GLY A 405 16.63 -14.97 -15.58
CA GLY A 405 17.35 -13.90 -14.90
C GLY A 405 17.46 -12.62 -15.74
N ILE A 406 17.85 -12.73 -17.03
CA ILE A 406 17.92 -11.59 -17.95
C ILE A 406 16.53 -10.98 -18.16
N ALA A 407 15.48 -11.78 -18.27
CA ALA A 407 14.11 -11.30 -18.39
C ALA A 407 13.67 -10.51 -17.15
N ALA A 408 13.98 -11.04 -15.97
CA ALA A 408 13.72 -10.40 -14.68
C ALA A 408 14.44 -9.04 -14.55
N GLN A 409 15.72 -9.00 -14.84
CA GLN A 409 16.52 -7.77 -14.85
C GLN A 409 15.91 -6.70 -15.79
N THR A 410 15.44 -7.12 -16.97
CA THR A 410 14.79 -6.22 -17.92
C THR A 410 13.49 -5.65 -17.37
N SER A 411 12.68 -6.44 -16.68
CA SER A 411 11.44 -5.96 -16.05
C SER A 411 11.71 -4.88 -15.00
N PHE A 412 12.72 -5.04 -14.14
CA PHE A 412 13.11 -3.99 -13.18
C PHE A 412 13.59 -2.70 -13.85
N ARG A 413 14.41 -2.80 -14.91
CA ARG A 413 14.85 -1.62 -15.69
C ARG A 413 13.68 -0.87 -16.31
N SER A 414 12.68 -1.59 -16.79
CA SER A 414 11.48 -0.97 -17.39
C SER A 414 10.68 -0.19 -16.35
N VAL A 415 10.54 -0.71 -15.13
CA VAL A 415 9.84 0.00 -14.06
C VAL A 415 10.65 1.18 -13.53
N ALA A 416 11.97 1.15 -13.60
CA ALA A 416 12.82 2.28 -13.18
C ALA A 416 12.55 3.58 -13.97
N ILE A 417 11.94 3.48 -15.15
CA ILE A 417 11.52 4.63 -15.95
C ILE A 417 10.42 5.44 -15.21
N LEU A 418 9.55 4.80 -14.46
CA LEU A 418 8.42 5.46 -13.79
C LEU A 418 8.89 6.49 -12.74
N PRO A 419 9.73 6.13 -11.75
CA PRO A 419 10.25 7.14 -10.83
C PRO A 419 11.25 8.11 -11.52
N ALA A 420 11.89 7.76 -12.64
CA ALA A 420 12.71 8.68 -13.40
C ALA A 420 11.86 9.79 -14.06
N ILE A 421 10.68 9.47 -14.60
CA ILE A 421 9.71 10.47 -15.06
C ILE A 421 9.29 11.39 -13.91
N LEU A 422 8.94 10.79 -12.77
CA LEU A 422 8.51 11.53 -11.59
C LEU A 422 9.61 12.43 -11.01
N LEU A 423 10.87 12.05 -11.15
CA LEU A 423 12.00 12.88 -10.75
C LEU A 423 11.97 14.24 -11.49
N VAL A 424 11.63 14.23 -12.77
CA VAL A 424 11.46 15.46 -13.55
C VAL A 424 10.22 16.23 -13.10
N VAL A 425 9.07 15.54 -12.93
CA VAL A 425 7.81 16.18 -12.53
C VAL A 425 7.93 16.83 -11.15
N PHE A 426 8.38 16.08 -10.13
CA PHE A 426 8.53 16.63 -8.78
C PHE A 426 9.67 17.66 -8.71
N GLY A 427 10.73 17.51 -9.51
CA GLY A 427 11.77 18.51 -9.64
C GLY A 427 11.24 19.84 -10.15
N ALA A 428 10.40 19.80 -11.20
CA ALA A 428 9.76 20.99 -11.74
C ALA A 428 8.84 21.68 -10.72
N ILE A 429 7.98 20.89 -10.01
CA ILE A 429 7.10 21.42 -8.98
C ILE A 429 7.92 22.01 -7.82
N TRP A 430 8.99 21.36 -7.39
CA TRP A 430 9.84 21.83 -6.30
C TRP A 430 10.56 23.13 -6.61
N LEU A 431 11.08 23.25 -7.85
CA LEU A 431 11.68 24.49 -8.32
C LEU A 431 10.66 25.63 -8.45
N PHE A 432 9.45 25.31 -8.91
CA PHE A 432 8.35 26.25 -8.97
C PHE A 432 7.97 26.75 -7.57
N ASP A 433 7.82 25.85 -6.59
CA ASP A 433 7.54 26.23 -5.18
C ASP A 433 8.63 27.18 -4.64
N ARG A 434 9.91 26.88 -4.92
CA ARG A 434 11.03 27.73 -4.51
C ARG A 434 10.99 29.13 -5.14
N SER A 435 10.57 29.23 -6.38
CA SER A 435 10.43 30.52 -7.08
C SER A 435 9.33 31.40 -6.47
N LEU A 436 8.33 30.79 -5.82
CA LEU A 436 7.22 31.48 -5.14
C LEU A 436 7.46 31.71 -3.62
N GLY A 437 8.70 31.51 -3.13
CA GLY A 437 9.05 31.72 -1.73
C GLY A 437 8.91 30.49 -0.84
N ASN A 438 9.13 29.31 -1.38
CA ASN A 438 9.06 27.99 -0.80
C ASN A 438 7.64 27.42 -0.64
N TYR A 439 7.61 26.10 -0.42
CA TYR A 439 6.38 25.33 -0.17
C TYR A 439 5.63 25.87 1.06
N ARG A 440 4.33 26.06 0.91
CA ARG A 440 3.43 26.43 2.00
C ARG A 440 2.21 25.54 2.01
N SER A 441 1.93 24.88 3.13
CA SER A 441 0.66 24.20 3.37
C SER A 441 -0.46 25.22 3.41
N GLN A 442 -1.54 24.97 2.65
CA GLN A 442 -2.74 25.79 2.70
C GLN A 442 -3.56 25.43 3.93
N LYS A 443 -4.14 26.44 4.57
CA LYS A 443 -5.08 26.31 5.72
C LYS A 443 -6.45 26.80 5.29
N LEU A 444 -7.52 26.15 5.81
CA LEU A 444 -8.91 26.58 5.67
C LEU A 444 -9.27 27.62 6.72
#